data_f1352eb75c8c19a7a19e31e62e267886
#
_entry.id   f1352eb75c8c19a7a19e31e62e267886
#
_cell.length_a   1.000
_cell.length_b   1.000
_cell.length_c   1.000
_cell.angle_alpha   90.00
_cell.angle_beta   90.00
_cell.angle_gamma   90.00
#
_symmetry.space_group_name_H-M   'P 1'
#
loop_
_entity.id
_entity.type
_entity.pdbx_description
1 polymer ?
#
loop_
_entity_poly.entity_id
_entity_poly.type
_entity_poly.pdbx_seq_one_letter_code
_entity_poly.pdbx_strand_id
1 'polypeptide(L)'
;MLRTHNAGDIRASHIGQEITLAGWVARRRDHGGVAFIDLRDASGSVQVVISDEKVAGELRAEWCVLVTGTVIKRPAGNENSSIPTGEIEVDCSKLEVLSEAAPLPFPVDSGDTANISEEVRLKYRYLHLRREAPARNLSLRSQVT
;
A
#
# COMPACT_ATOMS: atom_id res chain seq x y z
N MET A 1 18.58 -1.70 7.57
CA MET A 1 17.15 -1.31 7.65
C MET A 1 16.54 -1.61 6.30
N LEU A 2 15.41 -2.32 6.22
CA LEU A 2 14.84 -2.77 4.94
C LEU A 2 14.21 -1.61 4.14
N ARG A 3 13.65 -0.61 4.81
CA ARG A 3 12.99 0.56 4.22
C ARG A 3 13.56 1.86 4.79
N THR A 4 13.51 2.94 4.02
CA THR A 4 13.95 4.28 4.44
C THR A 4 12.80 5.10 5.03
N HIS A 5 11.58 4.92 4.51
CA HIS A 5 10.38 5.67 4.88
C HIS A 5 9.17 4.74 5.02
N ASN A 6 8.10 5.21 5.65
CA ASN A 6 6.79 4.57 5.60
C ASN A 6 6.00 5.10 4.40
N ALA A 7 5.13 4.26 3.84
CA ALA A 7 4.37 4.60 2.63
C ALA A 7 3.44 5.81 2.83
N GLY A 8 2.77 5.89 3.99
CA GLY A 8 1.83 6.97 4.31
C GLY A 8 2.49 8.29 4.73
N ASP A 9 3.80 8.30 4.97
CA ASP A 9 4.52 9.49 5.47
C ASP A 9 5.16 10.33 4.35
N ILE A 10 5.12 9.87 3.10
CA ILE A 10 5.70 10.59 1.97
C ILE A 10 4.89 11.84 1.65
N ARG A 11 5.57 12.94 1.43
CA ARG A 11 4.99 14.26 1.14
C ARG A 11 5.76 14.97 0.02
N ALA A 12 5.22 16.10 -0.44
CA ALA A 12 5.87 16.92 -1.47
C ALA A 12 7.31 17.36 -1.11
N SER A 13 7.65 17.44 0.17
CA SER A 13 9.02 17.74 0.64
C SER A 13 10.04 16.66 0.28
N HIS A 14 9.61 15.45 -0.08
CA HIS A 14 10.47 14.35 -0.47
C HIS A 14 10.71 14.28 -1.99
N ILE A 15 10.08 15.16 -2.79
CA ILE A 15 10.23 15.17 -4.26
C ILE A 15 11.72 15.27 -4.62
N GLY A 16 12.16 14.40 -5.53
CA GLY A 16 13.53 14.28 -5.98
C GLY A 16 14.41 13.35 -5.14
N GLN A 17 13.93 12.85 -4.01
CA GLN A 17 14.65 11.89 -3.18
C GLN A 17 14.43 10.47 -3.68
N GLU A 18 15.49 9.68 -3.68
CA GLU A 18 15.40 8.23 -3.83
C GLU A 18 15.05 7.60 -2.48
N ILE A 19 14.00 6.82 -2.45
CA ILE A 19 13.49 6.18 -1.24
C ILE A 19 13.27 4.69 -1.46
N THR A 20 13.28 3.94 -0.35
CA THR A 20 12.92 2.52 -0.33
C THR A 20 11.74 2.31 0.59
N LEU A 21 10.69 1.72 0.06
CA LEU A 21 9.44 1.41 0.75
C LEU A 21 9.21 -0.09 0.79
N ALA A 22 8.59 -0.58 1.85
CA ALA A 22 8.11 -1.96 1.96
C ALA A 22 6.65 -1.97 2.36
N GLY A 23 5.83 -2.77 1.68
CA GLY A 23 4.40 -2.83 1.96
C GLY A 23 3.69 -3.86 1.11
N TRP A 24 2.38 -3.78 1.11
CA TRP A 24 1.50 -4.67 0.37
C TRP A 24 0.89 -3.96 -0.83
N VAL A 25 0.75 -4.69 -1.95
CA VAL A 25 0.02 -4.22 -3.13
C VAL A 25 -1.47 -4.21 -2.82
N ALA A 26 -2.03 -3.06 -2.47
CA ALA A 26 -3.45 -2.94 -2.16
C ALA A 26 -4.31 -2.97 -3.43
N ARG A 27 -3.86 -2.29 -4.47
CA ARG A 27 -4.54 -2.22 -5.77
C ARG A 27 -3.50 -2.10 -6.88
N ARG A 28 -3.81 -2.69 -8.04
CA ARG A 28 -3.07 -2.51 -9.29
C ARG A 28 -4.00 -2.00 -10.37
N ARG A 29 -3.51 -1.07 -11.18
CA ARG A 29 -4.17 -0.52 -12.34
C ARG A 29 -3.17 -0.44 -13.49
N ASP A 30 -3.56 -0.92 -14.67
CA ASP A 30 -2.73 -0.82 -15.88
C ASP A 30 -3.29 0.27 -16.79
N HIS A 31 -2.44 1.16 -17.28
CA HIS A 31 -2.83 2.24 -18.17
C HIS A 31 -1.71 2.58 -19.14
N GLY A 32 -1.95 2.32 -20.44
CA GLY A 32 -1.04 2.74 -21.53
C GLY A 32 0.39 2.20 -21.43
N GLY A 33 0.59 0.93 -21.02
CA GLY A 33 1.93 0.34 -20.91
C GLY A 33 2.66 0.66 -19.60
N VAL A 34 1.99 1.37 -18.68
CA VAL A 34 2.50 1.68 -17.34
C VAL A 34 1.54 1.08 -16.31
N ALA A 35 2.07 0.46 -15.28
CA ALA A 35 1.27 -0.02 -14.17
C ALA A 35 1.38 0.93 -12.97
N PHE A 36 0.26 1.16 -12.33
CA PHE A 36 0.17 1.89 -11.09
C PHE A 36 -0.22 0.92 -9.98
N ILE A 37 0.53 0.93 -8.89
CA ILE A 37 0.14 0.20 -7.68
C ILE A 37 -0.08 1.16 -6.53
N ASP A 38 -1.09 0.88 -5.71
CA ASP A 38 -1.25 1.51 -4.42
C ASP A 38 -0.50 0.64 -3.41
N LEU A 39 0.69 1.08 -2.99
CA LEU A 39 1.50 0.42 -1.98
C LEU A 39 1.03 0.86 -0.60
N ARG A 40 0.63 -0.08 0.25
CA ARG A 40 0.08 0.19 1.57
C ARG A 40 0.96 -0.43 2.66
N ASP A 41 1.15 0.31 3.73
CA ASP A 41 1.67 -0.19 5.00
C ASP A 41 0.78 0.26 6.17
N ALA A 42 1.26 0.14 7.41
CA ALA A 42 0.50 0.53 8.60
C ALA A 42 0.28 2.05 8.72
N SER A 43 1.08 2.87 8.04
CA SER A 43 1.00 4.34 8.08
C SER A 43 0.02 4.92 7.05
N GLY A 44 -0.30 4.17 6.00
CA GLY A 44 -1.16 4.60 4.91
C GLY A 44 -0.74 4.00 3.57
N SER A 45 -1.03 4.71 2.49
CA SER A 45 -0.72 4.25 1.12
C SER A 45 -0.09 5.34 0.27
N VAL A 46 0.68 4.92 -0.72
CA VAL A 46 1.28 5.79 -1.74
C VAL A 46 1.18 5.12 -3.11
N GLN A 47 0.98 5.93 -4.16
CA GLN A 47 0.99 5.44 -5.53
C GLN A 47 2.42 5.22 -6.00
N VAL A 48 2.67 4.07 -6.61
CA VAL A 48 3.94 3.71 -7.25
C VAL A 48 3.70 3.47 -8.73
N VAL A 49 4.54 4.05 -9.56
CA VAL A 49 4.51 3.91 -11.03
C VAL A 49 5.56 2.88 -11.43
N ILE A 50 5.17 1.89 -12.22
CA ILE A 50 6.03 0.80 -12.68
C ILE A 50 6.01 0.78 -14.20
N SER A 51 7.12 1.12 -14.82
CA SER A 51 7.27 1.13 -16.28
C SER A 51 7.66 -0.23 -16.85
N ASP A 52 8.13 -1.17 -16.03
CA ASP A 52 8.45 -2.54 -16.46
C ASP A 52 7.19 -3.40 -16.47
N GLU A 53 6.66 -3.65 -17.67
CA GLU A 53 5.44 -4.45 -17.89
C GLU A 53 5.56 -5.89 -17.38
N LYS A 54 6.76 -6.49 -17.41
CA LYS A 54 6.96 -7.87 -16.93
C LYS A 54 6.82 -7.93 -15.42
N VAL A 55 7.53 -7.05 -14.72
CA VAL A 55 7.46 -6.93 -13.25
C VAL A 55 6.04 -6.60 -12.81
N ALA A 56 5.43 -5.62 -13.47
CA ALA A 56 4.04 -5.24 -13.17
C ALA A 56 3.06 -6.41 -13.44
N GLY A 57 3.26 -7.17 -14.51
CA GLY A 57 2.38 -8.27 -14.92
C GLY A 57 2.27 -9.41 -13.90
N GLU A 58 3.30 -9.64 -13.13
CA GLU A 58 3.37 -10.70 -12.11
C GLU A 58 2.67 -10.32 -10.81
N LEU A 59 2.62 -9.02 -10.47
CA LEU A 59 2.08 -8.54 -9.20
C LEU A 59 0.59 -8.87 -9.03
N ARG A 60 0.25 -9.34 -7.83
CA ARG A 60 -1.12 -9.60 -7.39
C ARG A 60 -1.43 -8.86 -6.10
N ALA A 61 -2.72 -8.69 -5.83
CA ALA A 61 -3.19 -8.04 -4.62
C ALA A 61 -2.63 -8.72 -3.36
N GLU A 62 -2.24 -7.91 -2.40
CA GLU A 62 -1.70 -8.30 -1.09
C GLU A 62 -0.31 -8.98 -1.13
N TRP A 63 0.34 -9.04 -2.28
CA TRP A 63 1.76 -9.40 -2.31
C TRP A 63 2.59 -8.37 -1.55
N CYS A 64 3.53 -8.86 -0.75
CA CYS A 64 4.47 -8.01 -0.03
C CYS A 64 5.68 -7.70 -0.91
N VAL A 65 5.96 -6.42 -1.13
CA VAL A 65 7.00 -5.96 -2.03
C VAL A 65 7.91 -4.92 -1.39
N LEU A 66 9.15 -4.89 -1.85
CA LEU A 66 10.13 -3.84 -1.60
C LEU A 66 10.27 -3.00 -2.87
N VAL A 67 10.04 -1.71 -2.76
CA VAL A 67 10.10 -0.75 -3.88
C VAL A 67 11.17 0.27 -3.62
N THR A 68 12.11 0.43 -4.54
CA THR A 68 13.05 1.55 -4.56
C THR A 68 12.71 2.46 -5.74
N GLY A 69 12.65 3.75 -5.53
CA GLY A 69 12.30 4.70 -6.57
C GLY A 69 12.44 6.13 -6.13
N THR A 70 12.21 7.03 -7.06
CA THR A 70 12.29 8.48 -6.83
C THR A 70 10.90 9.05 -6.60
N VAL A 71 10.76 9.89 -5.59
CA VAL A 71 9.51 10.62 -5.36
C VAL A 71 9.35 11.71 -6.40
N ILE A 72 8.25 11.70 -7.12
CA ILE A 72 7.90 12.69 -8.13
C ILE A 72 6.53 13.30 -7.85
N LYS A 73 6.26 14.45 -8.42
CA LYS A 73 4.93 15.06 -8.37
C LYS A 73 4.00 14.35 -9.34
N ARG A 74 2.76 14.08 -8.94
CA ARG A 74 1.76 13.55 -9.88
C ARG A 74 1.51 14.55 -11.02
N PRO A 75 1.22 14.06 -12.22
CA PRO A 75 0.79 14.91 -13.34
C PRO A 75 -0.43 15.75 -12.94
N ALA A 76 -0.50 16.98 -13.42
CA ALA A 76 -1.60 17.89 -13.16
C ALA A 76 -2.95 17.24 -13.54
N GLY A 77 -3.91 17.29 -12.63
CA GLY A 77 -5.23 16.68 -12.78
C GLY A 77 -5.33 15.24 -12.27
N ASN A 78 -4.21 14.61 -11.87
CA ASN A 78 -4.18 13.25 -11.31
C ASN A 78 -3.96 13.26 -9.78
N GLU A 79 -3.97 14.43 -9.16
CA GLU A 79 -3.86 14.56 -7.72
C GLU A 79 -5.08 13.95 -7.02
N ASN A 80 -4.87 13.32 -5.89
CA ASN A 80 -5.93 12.74 -5.06
C ASN A 80 -5.96 13.39 -3.68
N SER A 81 -6.84 14.35 -3.49
CA SER A 81 -6.98 15.08 -2.22
C SER A 81 -7.54 14.23 -1.07
N SER A 82 -8.03 13.03 -1.35
CA SER A 82 -8.60 12.14 -0.31
C SER A 82 -7.54 11.41 0.52
N ILE A 83 -6.28 11.41 0.07
CA ILE A 83 -5.16 10.78 0.78
C ILE A 83 -4.02 11.77 0.99
N PRO A 84 -3.29 11.69 2.13
CA PRO A 84 -2.20 12.62 2.43
C PRO A 84 -1.03 12.60 1.42
N THR A 85 -0.82 11.49 0.73
CA THR A 85 0.21 11.29 -0.31
C THR A 85 -0.29 11.63 -1.72
N GLY A 86 -1.47 12.23 -1.85
CA GLY A 86 -2.17 12.37 -3.13
C GLY A 86 -1.54 13.33 -4.14
N GLU A 87 -0.58 14.16 -3.73
CA GLU A 87 0.14 15.10 -4.61
C GLU A 87 1.38 14.47 -5.27
N ILE A 88 1.83 13.33 -4.74
CA ILE A 88 3.08 12.68 -5.16
C ILE A 88 2.85 11.24 -5.59
N GLU A 89 3.82 10.70 -6.28
CA GLU A 89 3.93 9.29 -6.60
C GLU A 89 5.40 8.87 -6.58
N VAL A 90 5.67 7.57 -6.55
CA VAL A 90 7.03 7.03 -6.57
C VAL A 90 7.28 6.40 -7.93
N ASP A 91 8.23 6.93 -8.68
CA ASP A 91 8.70 6.34 -9.94
C ASP A 91 9.66 5.19 -9.61
N CYS A 92 9.19 3.97 -9.83
CA CYS A 92 9.87 2.74 -9.42
C CYS A 92 11.08 2.45 -10.32
N SER A 93 12.27 2.43 -9.72
CA SER A 93 13.51 1.99 -10.39
C SER A 93 13.80 0.50 -10.14
N LYS A 94 13.39 -0.03 -8.98
CA LYS A 94 13.59 -1.44 -8.61
C LYS A 94 12.44 -1.94 -7.76
N LEU A 95 11.94 -3.13 -8.08
CA LEU A 95 10.93 -3.83 -7.30
C LEU A 95 11.39 -5.26 -7.00
N GLU A 96 11.21 -5.68 -5.76
CA GLU A 96 11.51 -7.02 -5.30
C GLU A 96 10.28 -7.59 -4.57
N VAL A 97 9.85 -8.78 -4.96
CA VAL A 97 8.77 -9.49 -4.27
C VAL A 97 9.35 -10.18 -3.04
N LEU A 98 8.95 -9.72 -1.87
CA LEU A 98 9.37 -10.30 -0.59
C LEU A 98 8.57 -11.54 -0.24
N SER A 99 7.27 -11.53 -0.54
CA SER A 99 6.37 -12.65 -0.29
C SER A 99 5.12 -12.55 -1.16
N GLU A 100 4.78 -13.64 -1.79
CA GLU A 100 3.51 -13.81 -2.49
C GLU A 100 2.38 -14.07 -1.49
N ALA A 101 1.16 -13.77 -1.88
CA ALA A 101 -0.04 -14.04 -1.10
C ALA A 101 -1.08 -14.79 -1.93
N ALA A 102 -1.74 -15.75 -1.31
CA ALA A 102 -2.97 -16.32 -1.85
C ALA A 102 -4.10 -15.28 -1.82
N PRO A 103 -5.16 -15.42 -2.63
CA PRO A 103 -6.32 -14.54 -2.56
C PRO A 103 -6.88 -14.49 -1.14
N LEU A 104 -7.17 -13.28 -0.65
CA LEU A 104 -7.67 -13.09 0.71
C LEU A 104 -9.15 -13.53 0.82
N PRO A 105 -9.56 -14.07 1.98
CA PRO A 105 -10.96 -14.45 2.24
C PRO A 105 -11.89 -13.22 2.33
N PHE A 106 -11.34 -12.04 2.58
CA PHE A 106 -12.04 -10.75 2.63
C PHE A 106 -11.06 -9.60 2.42
N PRO A 107 -11.50 -8.44 1.89
CA PRO A 107 -10.64 -7.29 1.71
C PRO A 107 -10.23 -6.67 3.06
N VAL A 108 -8.97 -6.24 3.15
CA VAL A 108 -8.43 -5.58 4.36
C VAL A 108 -8.47 -4.05 4.28
N ASP A 109 -8.72 -3.49 3.11
CA ASP A 109 -8.70 -2.05 2.80
C ASP A 109 -10.09 -1.41 2.74
N SER A 110 -11.17 -2.19 2.72
CA SER A 110 -12.54 -1.67 2.71
C SER A 110 -13.06 -1.41 4.12
N GLY A 111 -13.76 -0.29 4.31
CA GLY A 111 -14.41 0.05 5.58
C GLY A 111 -15.62 -0.84 5.91
N ASP A 112 -16.22 -1.48 4.91
CA ASP A 112 -17.42 -2.29 5.09
C ASP A 112 -17.08 -3.67 5.68
N THR A 113 -17.55 -3.87 6.91
CA THR A 113 -17.46 -5.15 7.63
C THR A 113 -18.79 -5.91 7.66
N ALA A 114 -19.87 -5.30 7.18
CA ALA A 114 -21.23 -5.82 7.34
C ALA A 114 -21.43 -7.21 6.70
N ASN A 115 -20.64 -7.52 5.66
CA ASN A 115 -20.77 -8.76 4.90
C ASN A 115 -19.75 -9.85 5.29
N ILE A 116 -18.94 -9.64 6.34
CA ILE A 116 -17.95 -10.63 6.79
C ILE A 116 -18.44 -11.27 8.08
N SER A 117 -18.69 -12.59 8.04
CA SER A 117 -19.16 -13.31 9.23
C SER A 117 -18.13 -13.24 10.36
N GLU A 118 -18.61 -13.28 11.61
CA GLU A 118 -17.75 -13.27 12.78
C GLU A 118 -16.80 -14.46 12.80
N GLU A 119 -17.27 -15.64 12.42
CA GLU A 119 -16.46 -16.85 12.31
C GLU A 119 -15.25 -16.65 11.40
N VAL A 120 -15.45 -16.09 10.21
CA VAL A 120 -14.37 -15.81 9.25
C VAL A 120 -13.41 -14.76 9.81
N ARG A 121 -13.90 -13.72 10.48
CA ARG A 121 -13.05 -12.71 11.12
C ARG A 121 -12.19 -13.30 12.24
N LEU A 122 -12.74 -14.21 13.02
CA LEU A 122 -12.01 -14.89 14.11
C LEU A 122 -10.99 -15.88 13.55
N LYS A 123 -11.36 -16.66 12.52
CA LYS A 123 -10.46 -17.60 11.87
C LYS A 123 -9.24 -16.91 11.24
N TYR A 124 -9.47 -15.78 10.58
CA TYR A 124 -8.42 -14.97 9.93
C TYR A 124 -8.12 -13.71 10.73
N ARG A 125 -7.97 -13.84 12.05
CA ARG A 125 -7.80 -12.73 12.99
C ARG A 125 -6.64 -11.81 12.60
N TYR A 126 -5.52 -12.35 12.15
CA TYR A 126 -4.36 -11.61 11.69
C TYR A 126 -4.65 -10.70 10.49
N LEU A 127 -5.55 -11.10 9.57
CA LEU A 127 -6.02 -10.24 8.48
C LEU A 127 -7.01 -9.19 8.98
N HIS A 128 -7.93 -9.60 9.86
CA HIS A 128 -8.91 -8.70 10.43
C HIS A 128 -8.25 -7.55 11.21
N LEU A 129 -7.17 -7.82 11.93
CA LEU A 129 -6.40 -6.80 12.68
C LEU A 129 -5.63 -5.82 11.78
N ARG A 130 -5.47 -6.10 10.49
CA ARG A 130 -4.89 -5.16 9.52
C ARG A 130 -5.90 -4.10 9.05
N ARG A 131 -7.19 -4.29 9.32
CA ARG A 131 -8.23 -3.29 9.00
C ARG A 131 -8.12 -2.11 9.96
N GLU A 132 -8.48 -0.91 9.47
CA GLU A 132 -8.31 0.34 10.20
C GLU A 132 -8.96 0.34 11.59
N ALA A 133 -10.25 0.00 11.68
CA ALA A 133 -10.98 0.07 12.95
C ALA A 133 -10.45 -0.92 14.01
N PRO A 134 -10.23 -2.22 13.72
CA PRO A 134 -9.63 -3.15 14.67
C PRO A 134 -8.19 -2.77 15.06
N ALA A 135 -7.37 -2.30 14.10
CA ALA A 135 -6.01 -1.84 14.36
C ALA A 135 -6.00 -0.65 15.32
N ARG A 136 -6.84 0.35 15.06
CA ARG A 136 -7.00 1.53 15.93
C ARG A 136 -7.44 1.15 17.34
N ASN A 137 -8.43 0.26 17.47
CA ASN A 137 -8.92 -0.18 18.77
C ASN A 137 -7.84 -0.90 19.59
N LEU A 138 -7.04 -1.73 18.92
CA LEU A 138 -5.93 -2.45 19.57
C LEU A 138 -4.81 -1.49 20.00
N SER A 139 -4.47 -0.50 19.15
CA SER A 139 -3.50 0.55 19.47
C SER A 139 -3.96 1.39 20.64
N LEU A 140 -5.23 1.83 20.64
CA LEU A 140 -5.81 2.59 21.74
C LEU A 140 -5.75 1.81 23.06
N ARG A 141 -6.13 0.53 23.03
CA ARG A 141 -6.03 -0.35 24.21
C ARG A 141 -4.60 -0.40 24.75
N SER A 142 -3.60 -0.54 23.89
CA SER A 142 -2.19 -0.58 24.28
C SER A 142 -1.70 0.74 24.91
N GLN A 143 -2.26 1.89 24.49
CA GLN A 143 -1.91 3.20 25.03
C GLN A 143 -2.53 3.46 26.42
N VAL A 144 -3.67 2.85 26.70
CA VAL A 144 -4.41 3.03 27.98
C VAL A 144 -3.92 2.09 29.07
N THR A 145 -3.28 0.98 28.69
CA THR A 145 -2.78 -0.02 29.65
C THR A 145 -1.35 0.30 30.07
#